data_549de8cb455339d0d70651ec9e0f46c6
#
_entry.id   549de8cb455339d0d70651ec9e0f46c6
#
_cell.length_a   1.000
_cell.length_b   1.000
_cell.length_c   1.000
_cell.angle_alpha   90.00
_cell.angle_beta   90.00
_cell.angle_gamma   90.00
#
_symmetry.space_group_name_H-M   'P 1'
#
loop_
_entity.id
_entity.type
_entity.pdbx_description
1 polymer ?
#
loop_
_entity_poly.entity_id
_entity_poly.type
_entity_poly.pdbx_seq_one_letter_code
_entity_poly.pdbx_strand_id
1 'polypeptide(L)'
;YYMCSVLSGQERSTRYQNFEKPEFIKIPKEVCANYEVRKEYERIILKQMQDYREMMKPTREALEKIFKINEESPQEVSALKARSFDVCRYFIPLGIHTSSAYLMSARNWSELISLLCANDSVVENDLADLIHNLLGDSKLEVKGYLKEADNLIRHTDANCCRKNSSKAILEYLKER
;
A
#
# COMPACT_ATOMS: atom_id res chain seq x y z
N TYR A 1 4.86 -0.86 -10.08
CA TYR A 1 3.56 -0.67 -10.75
C TYR A 1 3.46 -1.68 -11.88
N TYR A 2 2.61 -2.64 -11.69
CA TYR A 2 2.32 -3.66 -12.71
C TYR A 2 1.55 -2.98 -13.84
N MET A 3 1.98 -3.20 -15.08
CA MET A 3 1.32 -2.67 -16.26
C MET A 3 0.03 -3.47 -16.58
N CYS A 4 -0.82 -3.67 -15.55
CA CYS A 4 -2.17 -4.16 -15.78
C CYS A 4 -3.04 -2.99 -16.24
N SER A 5 -3.85 -3.23 -17.26
CA SER A 5 -4.80 -2.23 -17.76
C SER A 5 -5.91 -2.02 -16.74
N VAL A 6 -5.68 -1.16 -15.75
CA VAL A 6 -6.71 -0.73 -14.80
C VAL A 6 -7.69 0.16 -15.55
N LEU A 7 -8.98 -0.20 -15.52
CA LEU A 7 -10.02 0.60 -16.15
C LEU A 7 -10.29 1.89 -15.36
N SER A 8 -10.28 1.77 -14.03
CA SER A 8 -10.45 2.89 -13.12
C SER A 8 -9.88 2.53 -11.76
N GLY A 9 -9.36 3.51 -11.05
CA GLY A 9 -8.88 3.34 -9.68
C GLY A 9 -9.08 4.61 -8.88
N GLN A 10 -9.34 4.42 -7.60
CA GLN A 10 -9.41 5.51 -6.62
C GLN A 10 -8.55 5.13 -5.42
N GLU A 11 -7.77 6.08 -4.94
CA GLU A 11 -7.00 5.95 -3.72
C GLU A 11 -7.45 7.01 -2.72
N ARG A 12 -7.62 6.60 -1.47
CA ARG A 12 -7.89 7.54 -0.39
C ARG A 12 -6.62 8.33 -0.10
N SER A 13 -6.64 9.62 -0.39
CA SER A 13 -5.47 10.48 -0.18
C SER A 13 -5.01 10.44 1.27
N THR A 14 -3.71 10.23 1.47
CA THR A 14 -3.07 10.26 2.79
C THR A 14 -3.17 11.62 3.49
N ARG A 15 -3.41 12.71 2.75
CA ARG A 15 -3.64 14.06 3.31
C ARG A 15 -4.89 14.18 4.16
N TYR A 16 -5.88 13.31 3.91
CA TYR A 16 -7.19 13.34 4.58
C TYR A 16 -7.41 12.18 5.53
N GLN A 17 -6.35 11.40 5.78
CA GLN A 17 -6.40 10.30 6.73
C GLN A 17 -5.78 10.72 8.07
N ASN A 18 -6.39 10.27 9.17
CA ASN A 18 -5.81 10.43 10.48
C ASN A 18 -4.94 9.22 10.80
N PHE A 19 -3.62 9.43 10.85
CA PHE A 19 -2.62 8.41 11.17
C PHE A 19 -2.18 8.42 12.64
N GLU A 20 -2.99 9.00 13.53
CA GLU A 20 -2.67 9.03 14.97
C GLU A 20 -2.83 7.66 15.64
N LYS A 21 -3.57 6.73 15.02
CA LYS A 21 -3.86 5.42 15.59
C LYS A 21 -2.90 4.35 15.07
N PRO A 22 -2.18 3.63 15.96
CA PRO A 22 -1.26 2.55 15.59
C PRO A 22 -1.92 1.36 14.88
N GLU A 23 -3.23 1.22 14.98
CA GLU A 23 -4.03 0.14 14.40
C GLU A 23 -3.92 0.03 12.88
N PHE A 24 -3.47 1.10 12.21
CA PHE A 24 -3.30 1.13 10.76
C PHE A 24 -1.98 0.54 10.24
N ILE A 25 -1.11 0.08 11.14
CA ILE A 25 0.19 -0.45 10.76
C ILE A 25 0.10 -1.96 10.62
N LYS A 26 0.29 -2.44 9.38
CA LYS A 26 0.36 -3.87 9.11
C LYS A 26 1.79 -4.37 9.35
N ILE A 27 1.92 -5.37 10.23
CA ILE A 27 3.20 -6.04 10.47
C ILE A 27 3.32 -7.20 9.46
N PRO A 28 4.41 -7.26 8.65
CA PRO A 28 4.64 -8.38 7.75
C PRO A 28 4.70 -9.72 8.49
N LYS A 29 4.21 -10.80 7.85
CA LYS A 29 4.18 -12.13 8.47
C LYS A 29 5.56 -12.67 8.82
N GLU A 30 6.56 -12.37 8.02
CA GLU A 30 7.95 -12.75 8.26
C GLU A 30 8.49 -12.14 9.56
N VAL A 31 8.10 -10.92 9.86
CA VAL A 31 8.49 -10.24 11.10
C VAL A 31 7.76 -10.86 12.30
N CYS A 32 6.53 -11.32 12.10
CA CYS A 32 5.74 -11.96 13.16
C CYS A 32 6.32 -13.32 13.61
N ALA A 33 7.09 -14.01 12.77
CA ALA A 33 7.64 -15.33 13.08
C ALA A 33 8.75 -15.28 14.14
N ASN A 34 9.46 -14.16 14.28
CA ASN A 34 10.51 -13.98 15.28
C ASN A 34 10.07 -12.88 16.28
N TYR A 35 9.95 -13.27 17.55
CA TYR A 35 9.48 -12.38 18.60
C TYR A 35 10.34 -11.13 18.80
N GLU A 36 11.66 -11.27 18.85
CA GLU A 36 12.58 -10.14 19.07
C GLU A 36 12.58 -9.19 17.86
N VAL A 37 12.58 -9.72 16.65
CA VAL A 37 12.48 -8.93 15.42
C VAL A 37 11.15 -8.19 15.37
N ARG A 38 10.05 -8.85 15.73
CA ARG A 38 8.73 -8.25 15.80
C ARG A 38 8.69 -7.08 16.79
N LYS A 39 9.22 -7.28 18.00
CA LYS A 39 9.27 -6.25 19.05
C LYS A 39 10.06 -5.03 18.61
N GLU A 40 11.21 -5.24 17.98
CA GLU A 40 12.03 -4.15 17.48
C GLU A 40 11.36 -3.42 16.30
N TYR A 41 10.73 -4.15 15.39
CA TYR A 41 9.93 -3.57 14.30
C TYR A 41 8.79 -2.69 14.86
N GLU A 42 8.01 -3.20 15.81
CA GLU A 42 6.92 -2.45 16.46
C GLU A 42 7.46 -1.17 17.13
N ARG A 43 8.62 -1.25 17.80
CA ARG A 43 9.28 -0.10 18.45
C ARG A 43 9.64 0.97 17.42
N ILE A 44 10.23 0.58 16.30
CA ILE A 44 10.64 1.51 15.23
C ILE A 44 9.41 2.19 14.62
N ILE A 45 8.38 1.42 14.29
CA ILE A 45 7.14 1.93 13.71
C ILE A 45 6.44 2.92 14.65
N LEU A 46 6.34 2.58 15.94
CA LEU A 46 5.75 3.47 16.93
C LEU A 46 6.55 4.77 17.07
N LYS A 47 7.88 4.69 17.00
CA LYS A 47 8.74 5.87 17.03
C LYS A 47 8.52 6.76 15.81
N GLN A 48 8.46 6.19 14.60
CA GLN A 48 8.17 6.95 13.38
C GLN A 48 6.80 7.64 13.45
N MET A 49 5.79 6.96 13.98
CA MET A 49 4.45 7.55 14.15
C MET A 49 4.44 8.63 15.23
N GLN A 50 5.27 8.52 16.26
CA GLN A 50 5.46 9.56 17.25
C GLN A 50 6.15 10.78 16.62
N ASP A 51 7.23 10.57 15.88
CA ASP A 51 7.96 11.65 15.19
C ASP A 51 7.05 12.38 14.19
N TYR A 52 6.20 11.64 13.44
CA TYR A 52 5.19 12.25 12.59
C TYR A 52 4.28 13.23 13.36
N ARG A 53 3.75 12.82 14.50
CA ARG A 53 2.85 13.66 15.32
C ARG A 53 3.58 14.87 15.89
N GLU A 54 4.78 14.66 16.44
CA GLU A 54 5.59 15.71 17.06
C GLU A 54 6.08 16.75 16.06
N MET A 55 6.37 16.34 14.82
CA MET A 55 6.85 17.23 13.78
C MET A 55 5.78 18.07 13.11
N MET A 56 4.50 17.74 13.27
CA MET A 56 3.40 18.48 12.62
C MET A 56 3.36 19.95 13.02
N LYS A 57 3.44 20.25 14.32
CA LYS A 57 3.37 21.63 14.82
C LYS A 57 4.58 22.45 14.46
N PRO A 58 5.85 22.03 14.75
CA PRO A 58 7.03 22.81 14.39
C PRO A 58 7.17 22.99 12.86
N THR A 59 6.77 22.01 12.07
CA THR A 59 6.76 22.14 10.59
C THR A 59 5.80 23.23 10.15
N ARG A 60 4.60 23.26 10.70
CA ARG A 60 3.61 24.31 10.40
C ARG A 60 4.14 25.69 10.76
N GLU A 61 4.66 25.87 11.97
CA GLU A 61 5.23 27.14 12.44
C GLU A 61 6.41 27.61 11.57
N ALA A 62 7.25 26.69 11.11
CA ALA A 62 8.35 26.99 10.19
C ALA A 62 7.84 27.45 8.82
N LEU A 63 6.84 26.77 8.29
CA LEU A 63 6.23 27.12 6.99
C LEU A 63 5.49 28.48 7.05
N GLU A 64 4.81 28.79 8.14
CA GLU A 64 4.17 30.09 8.37
C GLU A 64 5.18 31.23 8.27
N LYS A 65 6.35 31.07 8.89
CA LYS A 65 7.43 32.07 8.83
C LYS A 65 8.03 32.24 7.42
N ILE A 66 8.17 31.12 6.69
CA ILE A 66 8.74 31.11 5.33
C ILE A 66 7.80 31.78 4.33
N PHE A 67 6.51 31.41 4.37
CA PHE A 67 5.54 31.84 3.36
C PHE A 67 4.77 33.11 3.72
N LYS A 68 4.97 33.67 4.92
CA LYS A 68 4.30 34.90 5.39
C LYS A 68 2.78 34.89 5.13
N ILE A 69 2.14 33.83 5.61
CA ILE A 69 0.72 33.54 5.35
C ILE A 69 -0.20 34.56 5.98
N ASN A 70 -1.23 34.96 5.26
CA ASN A 70 -2.31 35.75 5.81
C ASN A 70 -3.29 34.84 6.57
N GLU A 71 -3.30 34.93 7.89
CA GLU A 71 -4.14 34.14 8.78
C GLU A 71 -5.66 34.43 8.57
N GLU A 72 -6.02 35.58 8.02
CA GLU A 72 -7.41 35.92 7.70
C GLU A 72 -7.92 35.23 6.42
N SER A 73 -7.02 34.65 5.62
CA SER A 73 -7.36 33.92 4.41
C SER A 73 -7.56 32.42 4.67
N PRO A 74 -8.80 31.89 4.68
CA PRO A 74 -9.06 30.47 4.91
C PRO A 74 -8.36 29.56 3.87
N GLN A 75 -8.15 30.07 2.67
CA GLN A 75 -7.49 29.35 1.58
C GLN A 75 -6.02 29.17 1.85
N GLU A 76 -5.31 30.21 2.30
CA GLU A 76 -3.89 30.14 2.65
C GLU A 76 -3.65 29.26 3.88
N VAL A 77 -4.51 29.36 4.90
CA VAL A 77 -4.46 28.50 6.08
C VAL A 77 -4.67 27.02 5.70
N SER A 78 -5.59 26.73 4.79
CA SER A 78 -5.84 25.38 4.29
C SER A 78 -4.65 24.85 3.47
N ALA A 79 -4.07 25.68 2.61
CA ALA A 79 -2.89 25.34 1.82
C ALA A 79 -1.68 25.07 2.71
N LEU A 80 -1.47 25.88 3.75
CA LEU A 80 -0.41 25.66 4.75
C LEU A 80 -0.58 24.34 5.48
N LYS A 81 -1.80 24.03 5.92
CA LYS A 81 -2.11 22.75 6.57
C LYS A 81 -1.79 21.59 5.64
N ALA A 82 -2.23 21.63 4.38
CA ALA A 82 -1.92 20.61 3.38
C ALA A 82 -0.40 20.47 3.17
N ARG A 83 0.34 21.57 3.10
CA ARG A 83 1.78 21.55 2.94
C ARG A 83 2.50 20.94 4.15
N SER A 84 2.03 21.24 5.36
CA SER A 84 2.57 20.63 6.58
C SER A 84 2.41 19.11 6.56
N PHE A 85 1.26 18.60 6.12
CA PHE A 85 1.06 17.18 5.90
C PHE A 85 2.01 16.61 4.84
N ASP A 86 2.22 17.31 3.73
CA ASP A 86 3.10 16.85 2.66
C ASP A 86 4.55 16.69 3.13
N VAL A 87 5.00 17.53 4.05
CA VAL A 87 6.34 17.43 4.65
C VAL A 87 6.39 16.30 5.68
N CYS A 88 5.46 16.28 6.63
CA CYS A 88 5.50 15.33 7.74
C CYS A 88 5.20 13.88 7.32
N ARG A 89 4.48 13.64 6.22
CA ARG A 89 4.16 12.28 5.77
C ARG A 89 5.39 11.42 5.44
N TYR A 90 6.56 12.00 5.25
CA TYR A 90 7.79 11.24 5.07
C TYR A 90 8.23 10.46 6.31
N PHE A 91 7.68 10.78 7.49
CA PHE A 91 7.85 9.98 8.72
C PHE A 91 6.90 8.78 8.78
N ILE A 92 5.85 8.75 7.94
CA ILE A 92 4.88 7.65 7.95
C ILE A 92 5.54 6.39 7.36
N PRO A 93 5.52 5.25 8.08
CA PRO A 93 6.09 4.01 7.57
C PRO A 93 5.34 3.49 6.34
N LEU A 94 6.05 2.87 5.41
CA LEU A 94 5.47 2.33 4.17
C LEU A 94 4.41 1.24 4.41
N GLY A 95 4.48 0.56 5.55
CA GLY A 95 3.53 -0.48 5.93
C GLY A 95 2.18 0.03 6.47
N ILE A 96 1.93 1.34 6.43
CA ILE A 96 0.65 1.87 6.91
C ILE A 96 -0.50 1.48 5.98
N HIS A 97 -1.65 1.14 6.56
CA HIS A 97 -2.83 0.82 5.78
C HIS A 97 -3.38 2.06 5.08
N THR A 98 -3.63 1.94 3.80
CA THR A 98 -4.43 2.88 3.02
C THR A 98 -5.58 2.11 2.35
N SER A 99 -6.51 2.84 1.76
CA SER A 99 -7.63 2.26 1.04
C SER A 99 -7.55 2.66 -0.42
N SER A 100 -7.60 1.66 -1.29
CA SER A 100 -7.70 1.85 -2.73
C SER A 100 -8.79 0.96 -3.30
N ALA A 101 -9.48 1.47 -4.32
CA ALA A 101 -10.48 0.73 -5.07
C ALA A 101 -10.01 0.62 -6.53
N TYR A 102 -10.12 -0.57 -7.09
CA TYR A 102 -9.75 -0.82 -8.48
C TYR A 102 -10.91 -1.47 -9.22
N LEU A 103 -11.20 -0.97 -10.40
CA LEU A 103 -12.14 -1.54 -11.34
C LEU A 103 -11.36 -2.09 -12.54
N MET A 104 -11.37 -3.39 -12.70
CA MET A 104 -10.66 -4.10 -13.78
C MET A 104 -11.52 -5.21 -14.35
N SER A 105 -11.21 -5.63 -15.58
CA SER A 105 -11.80 -6.84 -16.15
C SER A 105 -11.34 -8.08 -15.39
N ALA A 106 -12.13 -9.17 -15.43
CA ALA A 106 -11.73 -10.43 -14.81
C ALA A 106 -10.41 -10.98 -15.38
N ARG A 107 -10.14 -10.75 -16.67
CA ARG A 107 -8.86 -11.10 -17.30
C ARG A 107 -7.68 -10.35 -16.67
N ASN A 108 -7.82 -9.05 -16.45
CA ASN A 108 -6.77 -8.24 -15.83
C ASN A 108 -6.53 -8.64 -14.37
N TRP A 109 -7.58 -9.04 -13.65
CA TRP A 109 -7.44 -9.61 -12.31
C TRP A 109 -6.65 -10.92 -12.33
N SER A 110 -6.95 -11.82 -13.25
CA SER A 110 -6.21 -13.08 -13.44
C SER A 110 -4.72 -12.82 -13.76
N GLU A 111 -4.44 -11.87 -14.64
CA GLU A 111 -3.07 -11.46 -14.97
C GLU A 111 -2.33 -10.87 -13.76
N LEU A 112 -3.01 -10.01 -12.99
CA LEU A 112 -2.42 -9.43 -11.77
C LEU A 112 -2.06 -10.49 -10.75
N ILE A 113 -2.94 -11.47 -10.51
CA ILE A 113 -2.66 -12.60 -9.62
C ILE A 113 -1.41 -13.35 -10.10
N SER A 114 -1.34 -13.69 -11.39
CA SER A 114 -0.20 -14.39 -11.98
C SER A 114 1.11 -13.60 -11.85
N LEU A 115 1.06 -12.29 -11.95
CA LEU A 115 2.23 -11.41 -11.75
C LEU A 115 2.64 -11.34 -10.27
N LEU A 116 1.70 -11.26 -9.35
CA LEU A 116 1.97 -11.25 -7.90
C LEU A 116 2.60 -12.58 -7.45
N CYS A 117 2.06 -13.72 -7.92
CA CYS A 117 2.60 -15.04 -7.64
C CYS A 117 4.01 -15.28 -8.21
N ALA A 118 4.44 -14.49 -9.19
CA ALA A 118 5.77 -14.61 -9.79
C ALA A 118 6.89 -13.98 -8.93
N ASN A 119 6.54 -13.18 -7.93
CA ASN A 119 7.51 -12.55 -7.05
C ASN A 119 7.80 -13.43 -5.82
N ASP A 120 9.03 -13.34 -5.30
CA ASP A 120 9.42 -14.05 -4.07
C ASP A 120 9.02 -13.28 -2.79
N SER A 121 8.14 -12.28 -2.91
CA SER A 121 7.63 -11.50 -1.78
C SER A 121 6.42 -12.17 -1.16
N VAL A 122 6.51 -12.50 0.13
CA VAL A 122 5.38 -13.08 0.89
C VAL A 122 4.18 -12.13 0.91
N VAL A 123 4.41 -10.82 1.00
CA VAL A 123 3.33 -9.82 0.99
C VAL A 123 2.56 -9.82 -0.33
N GLU A 124 3.26 -9.97 -1.45
CA GLU A 124 2.63 -10.02 -2.77
C GLU A 124 1.90 -11.34 -3.00
N ASN A 125 2.45 -12.45 -2.54
CA ASN A 125 1.80 -13.76 -2.58
C ASN A 125 0.54 -13.78 -1.70
N ASP A 126 0.59 -13.23 -0.48
CA ASP A 126 -0.58 -13.08 0.38
C ASP A 126 -1.68 -12.23 -0.29
N LEU A 127 -1.29 -11.17 -1.00
CA LEU A 127 -2.22 -10.34 -1.74
C LEU A 127 -2.85 -11.11 -2.93
N ALA A 128 -2.03 -11.89 -3.64
CA ALA A 128 -2.51 -12.76 -4.72
C ALA A 128 -3.55 -13.76 -4.21
N ASP A 129 -3.26 -14.43 -3.09
CA ASP A 129 -4.17 -15.40 -2.46
C ASP A 129 -5.47 -14.73 -2.01
N LEU A 130 -5.38 -13.53 -1.42
CA LEU A 130 -6.55 -12.77 -1.02
C LEU A 130 -7.44 -12.43 -2.21
N ILE A 131 -6.86 -11.90 -3.30
CA ILE A 131 -7.60 -11.55 -4.51
C ILE A 131 -8.20 -12.79 -5.16
N HIS A 132 -7.43 -13.88 -5.26
CA HIS A 132 -7.89 -15.14 -5.81
C HIS A 132 -9.11 -15.68 -5.04
N ASN A 133 -9.04 -15.69 -3.70
CA ASN A 133 -10.12 -16.15 -2.85
C ASN A 133 -11.38 -15.27 -2.98
N LEU A 134 -11.21 -13.95 -3.05
CA LEU A 134 -12.32 -13.02 -3.23
C LEU A 134 -13.03 -13.20 -4.58
N LEU A 135 -12.30 -13.48 -5.65
CA LEU A 135 -12.87 -13.70 -6.98
C LEU A 135 -13.52 -15.08 -7.11
N GLY A 136 -13.01 -16.09 -6.39
CA GLY A 136 -13.54 -17.45 -6.36
C GLY A 136 -14.64 -17.68 -5.31
N ASP A 137 -14.89 -16.73 -4.42
CA ASP A 137 -15.91 -16.90 -3.36
C ASP A 137 -17.32 -16.78 -3.92
N SER A 138 -17.97 -17.93 -3.98
CA SER A 138 -19.37 -18.05 -4.42
C SER A 138 -20.39 -17.34 -3.52
N LYS A 139 -19.97 -16.88 -2.34
CA LYS A 139 -20.82 -16.17 -1.37
C LYS A 139 -20.90 -14.68 -1.64
N LEU A 140 -20.01 -14.12 -2.47
CA LEU A 140 -20.11 -12.76 -2.97
C LEU A 140 -21.18 -12.68 -4.07
N GLU A 141 -22.41 -13.07 -3.74
CA GLU A 141 -23.57 -12.85 -4.59
C GLU A 141 -23.93 -11.37 -4.61
N VAL A 142 -23.29 -10.63 -5.51
CA VAL A 142 -23.85 -9.37 -5.96
C VAL A 142 -25.02 -9.72 -6.86
N LYS A 143 -26.26 -9.39 -6.44
CA LYS A 143 -27.49 -9.67 -7.18
C LYS A 143 -27.31 -9.46 -8.69
N GLY A 144 -27.41 -10.55 -9.46
CA GLY A 144 -27.44 -10.51 -10.92
C GLY A 144 -26.10 -10.62 -11.64
N TYR A 145 -24.99 -10.78 -10.95
CA TYR A 145 -23.68 -11.02 -11.56
C TYR A 145 -23.25 -12.47 -11.32
N LEU A 146 -22.83 -13.11 -12.38
CA LEU A 146 -22.52 -14.53 -12.41
C LEU A 146 -21.15 -14.82 -11.77
N LYS A 147 -21.00 -16.01 -11.22
CA LYS A 147 -19.79 -16.61 -10.64
C LYS A 147 -18.66 -16.85 -11.65
N GLU A 148 -18.49 -16.01 -12.64
CA GLU A 148 -17.79 -16.36 -13.88
C GLU A 148 -16.29 -16.16 -13.84
N ALA A 149 -15.78 -15.63 -12.73
CA ALA A 149 -14.35 -15.52 -12.55
C ALA A 149 -13.66 -16.89 -12.38
N ASP A 150 -14.37 -17.94 -11.96
CA ASP A 150 -13.81 -19.26 -11.70
C ASP A 150 -13.01 -19.83 -12.89
N ASN A 151 -13.48 -19.66 -14.09
CA ASN A 151 -12.78 -20.16 -15.28
C ASN A 151 -11.50 -19.36 -15.61
N LEU A 152 -11.47 -18.08 -15.30
CA LEU A 152 -10.33 -17.22 -15.55
C LEU A 152 -9.27 -17.34 -14.45
N ILE A 153 -9.69 -17.52 -13.20
CA ILE A 153 -8.77 -17.64 -12.06
C ILE A 153 -8.13 -19.03 -11.93
N ARG A 154 -8.67 -20.06 -12.62
CA ARG A 154 -8.05 -21.40 -12.69
C ARG A 154 -6.66 -21.39 -13.35
N HIS A 155 -6.31 -20.38 -14.11
CA HIS A 155 -5.10 -20.27 -14.88
C HIS A 155 -4.21 -19.13 -14.36
N THR A 156 -4.20 -18.91 -13.07
CA THR A 156 -3.39 -17.87 -12.40
C THR A 156 -2.04 -18.39 -11.90
N ASP A 157 -1.43 -19.30 -12.65
CA ASP A 157 -0.07 -19.76 -12.36
C ASP A 157 0.93 -18.60 -12.41
N ALA A 158 2.00 -18.72 -11.61
CA ALA A 158 3.04 -17.71 -11.58
C ALA A 158 3.60 -17.42 -12.99
N ASN A 159 3.67 -16.15 -13.38
CA ASN A 159 4.22 -15.75 -14.66
C ASN A 159 5.70 -16.21 -14.77
N CYS A 160 5.94 -17.24 -15.59
CA CYS A 160 7.25 -17.89 -15.68
C CYS A 160 8.35 -16.97 -16.18
N CYS A 161 8.04 -16.10 -17.15
CA CYS A 161 9.01 -15.15 -17.69
C CYS A 161 9.47 -14.18 -16.61
N ARG A 162 8.55 -13.64 -15.81
CA ARG A 162 8.86 -12.72 -14.73
C ARG A 162 9.64 -13.41 -13.61
N LYS A 163 9.20 -14.60 -13.20
CA LYS A 163 9.89 -15.40 -12.17
C LYS A 163 11.34 -15.70 -12.54
N ASN A 164 11.56 -16.11 -13.80
CA ASN A 164 12.90 -16.41 -14.30
C ASN A 164 13.77 -15.15 -14.40
N SER A 165 13.21 -14.02 -14.87
CA SER A 165 13.93 -12.75 -14.92
C SER A 165 14.32 -12.25 -13.54
N SER A 166 13.44 -12.34 -12.55
CA SER A 166 13.74 -11.95 -11.16
C SER A 166 14.85 -12.80 -10.57
N LYS A 167 14.84 -14.13 -10.82
CA LYS A 167 15.92 -15.02 -10.39
C LYS A 167 17.25 -14.67 -11.02
N ALA A 168 17.29 -14.47 -12.33
CA ALA A 168 18.52 -14.11 -13.06
C ALA A 168 19.12 -12.79 -12.54
N ILE A 169 18.29 -11.79 -12.24
CA ILE A 169 18.75 -10.53 -11.65
C ILE A 169 19.33 -10.76 -10.26
N LEU A 170 18.67 -11.54 -9.41
CA LEU A 170 19.16 -11.84 -8.06
C LEU A 170 20.47 -12.61 -8.08
N GLU A 171 20.63 -13.56 -8.98
CA GLU A 171 21.88 -14.31 -9.18
C GLU A 171 23.01 -13.37 -9.60
N TYR A 172 22.76 -12.52 -10.59
CA TYR A 172 23.73 -11.52 -11.05
C TYR A 172 24.18 -10.55 -9.95
N LEU A 173 23.26 -10.14 -9.05
CA LEU A 173 23.57 -9.26 -7.93
C LEU A 173 24.34 -9.94 -6.81
N LYS A 174 24.24 -11.27 -6.67
CA LYS A 174 25.00 -12.05 -5.67
C LYS A 174 26.44 -12.33 -6.10
N GLU A 175 26.72 -12.30 -7.38
CA GLU A 175 28.06 -12.54 -7.96
C GLU A 175 28.95 -11.28 -7.96
N ARG A 176 28.43 -10.14 -7.55
CA ARG A 176 29.12 -8.85 -7.42
C ARG A 176 29.34 -8.46 -5.98
#